data_994a6afc77a163bb9debbf0eb286fa0c
#
_entry.id   994a6afc77a163bb9debbf0eb286fa0c
#
_cell.length_a   1.000
_cell.length_b   1.000
_cell.length_c   1.000
_cell.angle_alpha   90.00
_cell.angle_beta   90.00
_cell.angle_gamma   90.00
#
_symmetry.space_group_name_H-M   'P 1'
#
loop_
_entity.id
_entity.type
_entity.pdbx_description
1 polymer ?
#
loop_
_entity_poly.entity_id
_entity_poly.type
_entity_poly.pdbx_seq_one_letter_code
_entity_poly.pdbx_strand_id
1 'polypeptide(L)'
;ATPASWELEQTGGIFTEQVIRPTGLLDPKIEIRPVEMQVDDLLDEVRKVAQDGFRTLCTTLTKRMAEDLTEYMHEQGIRVRYMHSEIDTIERIEILRDLRLGAFDVLIGINLLREGLDIPECGLVAILDADKEGFLRSETSLVQTIGRAARNVDGRVIMYADRITGSMERAIGETQRRRAKQNAYNIKHDITPTTVKKNVEDILAGLYKGDTDQSRVTATIDAPLSGSNLNAVLEGLRT
;
A
#
# COMPACT_ATOMS: atom_id res chain seq x y z
N ALA A 1 -1.41 7.59 11.43
CA ALA A 1 -0.35 8.45 10.88
C ALA A 1 0.83 8.46 11.85
N THR A 2 2.04 8.58 11.34
CA THR A 2 3.25 8.74 12.17
C THR A 2 3.43 10.24 12.39
N PRO A 3 3.46 10.74 13.63
CA PRO A 3 3.65 12.15 13.89
C PRO A 3 5.02 12.63 13.38
N ALA A 4 5.05 13.83 12.80
CA ALA A 4 6.28 14.46 12.36
C ALA A 4 7.01 15.13 13.55
N SER A 5 8.27 15.51 13.35
CA SER A 5 9.07 16.17 14.38
C SER A 5 8.40 17.44 14.93
N TRP A 6 7.75 18.22 14.08
CA TRP A 6 7.02 19.42 14.48
C TRP A 6 5.86 19.12 15.46
N GLU A 7 5.06 18.09 15.18
CA GLU A 7 3.96 17.70 16.09
C GLU A 7 4.51 17.21 17.43
N LEU A 8 5.62 16.48 17.42
CA LEU A 8 6.29 16.04 18.64
C LEU A 8 6.81 17.22 19.48
N GLU A 9 7.38 18.23 18.83
CA GLU A 9 7.83 19.47 19.49
C GLU A 9 6.65 20.22 20.10
N GLN A 10 5.54 20.40 19.38
CA GLN A 10 4.35 21.10 19.85
C GLN A 10 3.68 20.41 21.04
N THR A 11 3.77 19.10 21.12
CA THR A 11 3.18 18.29 22.20
C THR A 11 4.15 18.00 23.35
N GLY A 12 5.36 18.58 23.32
CA GLY A 12 6.40 18.31 24.32
C GLY A 12 6.85 16.84 24.32
N GLY A 13 6.80 16.17 23.16
CA GLY A 13 7.12 14.75 23.00
C GLY A 13 6.02 13.80 23.47
N ILE A 14 4.87 14.31 23.90
CA ILE A 14 3.72 13.51 24.35
C ILE A 14 2.74 13.32 23.20
N PHE A 15 2.53 12.08 22.79
CA PHE A 15 1.51 11.73 21.79
C PHE A 15 0.82 10.40 22.16
N THR A 16 -0.43 10.26 21.70
CA THR A 16 -1.16 9.01 21.89
C THR A 16 -0.82 8.03 20.79
N GLU A 17 -0.29 6.89 21.17
CA GLU A 17 0.10 5.82 20.25
C GLU A 17 -0.83 4.61 20.41
N GLN A 18 -1.44 4.16 19.30
CA GLN A 18 -2.13 2.89 19.25
C GLN A 18 -1.29 1.88 18.48
N VAL A 19 -0.60 1.00 19.18
CA VAL A 19 0.25 -0.05 18.59
C VAL A 19 -0.50 -1.37 18.45
N ILE A 20 -1.40 -1.66 19.38
CA ILE A 20 -2.12 -2.94 19.43
C ILE A 20 -3.21 -3.00 18.36
N ARG A 21 -3.14 -4.04 17.53
CA ARG A 21 -4.14 -4.34 16.49
C ARG A 21 -5.10 -5.42 16.98
N PRO A 22 -6.43 -5.21 16.90
CA PRO A 22 -7.43 -6.20 17.30
C PRO A 22 -7.31 -7.53 16.55
N THR A 23 -6.81 -7.50 15.31
CA THR A 23 -6.57 -8.69 14.47
C THR A 23 -5.42 -9.55 14.94
N GLY A 24 -4.63 -9.09 15.89
CA GLY A 24 -3.40 -9.76 16.33
C GLY A 24 -2.24 -9.70 15.35
N LEU A 25 -2.41 -9.09 14.17
CA LEU A 25 -1.38 -9.02 13.13
C LEU A 25 -0.12 -8.32 13.63
N LEU A 26 1.01 -8.99 13.42
CA LEU A 26 2.33 -8.46 13.74
C LEU A 26 2.86 -7.59 12.60
N ASP A 27 3.74 -6.64 12.94
CA ASP A 27 4.55 -6.00 11.91
C ASP A 27 5.45 -7.04 11.22
N PRO A 28 5.77 -6.89 9.92
CA PRO A 28 6.44 -7.93 9.15
C PRO A 28 7.87 -8.19 9.65
N LYS A 29 8.40 -9.37 9.33
CA LYS A 29 9.82 -9.64 9.48
C LYS A 29 10.60 -8.88 8.42
N ILE A 30 11.75 -8.34 8.78
CA ILE A 30 12.64 -7.61 7.88
C ILE A 30 13.91 -8.41 7.70
N GLU A 31 14.30 -8.62 6.45
CA GLU A 31 15.57 -9.20 6.04
C GLU A 31 16.39 -8.14 5.31
N ILE A 32 17.71 -8.13 5.53
CA ILE A 32 18.64 -7.25 4.80
C ILE A 32 19.50 -8.16 3.93
N ARG A 33 19.58 -7.85 2.66
CA ARG A 33 20.35 -8.61 1.66
C ARG A 33 21.27 -7.67 0.87
N PRO A 34 22.40 -8.17 0.33
CA PRO A 34 23.33 -7.37 -0.47
C PRO A 34 22.67 -6.79 -1.72
N VAL A 35 23.18 -5.63 -2.17
CA VAL A 35 22.67 -4.94 -3.37
C VAL A 35 23.16 -5.63 -4.65
N GLU A 36 24.35 -6.23 -4.66
CA GLU A 36 25.01 -6.77 -5.84
C GLU A 36 24.12 -7.72 -6.68
N MET A 37 23.34 -8.57 -6.01
CA MET A 37 22.45 -9.55 -6.66
C MET A 37 20.97 -9.22 -6.45
N GLN A 38 20.62 -7.97 -6.13
CA GLN A 38 19.28 -7.60 -5.73
C GLN A 38 18.18 -7.94 -6.75
N VAL A 39 18.48 -7.88 -8.05
CA VAL A 39 17.50 -8.14 -9.10
C VAL A 39 17.24 -9.64 -9.25
N ASP A 40 18.28 -10.46 -9.28
CA ASP A 40 18.16 -11.90 -9.45
C ASP A 40 17.55 -12.55 -8.20
N ASP A 41 17.98 -12.12 -7.00
CA ASP A 41 17.39 -12.55 -5.74
C ASP A 41 15.92 -12.17 -5.64
N LEU A 42 15.56 -10.95 -6.05
CA LEU A 42 14.17 -10.49 -6.09
C LEU A 42 13.33 -11.32 -7.05
N LEU A 43 13.85 -11.71 -8.23
CA LEU A 43 13.14 -12.59 -9.17
C LEU A 43 12.77 -13.93 -8.54
N ASP A 44 13.72 -14.54 -7.84
CA ASP A 44 13.50 -15.83 -7.18
C ASP A 44 12.47 -15.71 -6.05
N GLU A 45 12.53 -14.63 -5.27
CA GLU A 45 11.58 -14.37 -4.20
C GLU A 45 10.18 -14.08 -4.73
N VAL A 46 10.06 -13.32 -5.80
CA VAL A 46 8.78 -13.02 -6.47
C VAL A 46 8.12 -14.31 -6.98
N ARG A 47 8.90 -15.23 -7.60
CA ARG A 47 8.37 -16.52 -8.07
C ARG A 47 7.79 -17.35 -6.93
N LYS A 48 8.50 -17.43 -5.79
CA LYS A 48 8.04 -18.15 -4.60
C LYS A 48 6.72 -17.54 -4.07
N VAL A 49 6.71 -16.21 -3.90
CA VAL A 49 5.54 -15.47 -3.39
C VAL A 49 4.32 -15.63 -4.31
N ALA A 50 4.54 -15.60 -5.63
CA ALA A 50 3.47 -15.80 -6.61
C ALA A 50 2.93 -17.24 -6.60
N GLN A 51 3.80 -18.25 -6.41
CA GLN A 51 3.39 -19.65 -6.25
C GLN A 51 2.53 -19.86 -5.01
N ASP A 52 2.83 -19.16 -3.92
CA ASP A 52 2.04 -19.16 -2.69
C ASP A 52 0.72 -18.38 -2.81
N GLY A 53 0.45 -17.76 -3.97
CA GLY A 53 -0.76 -17.00 -4.24
C GLY A 53 -0.76 -15.56 -3.71
N PHE A 54 0.38 -15.09 -3.21
CA PHE A 54 0.54 -13.72 -2.70
C PHE A 54 1.05 -12.75 -3.77
N ARG A 55 1.09 -11.47 -3.41
CA ARG A 55 1.54 -10.36 -4.27
C ARG A 55 2.79 -9.72 -3.71
N THR A 56 3.58 -9.13 -4.61
CA THR A 56 4.81 -8.42 -4.25
C THR A 56 4.69 -6.94 -4.58
N LEU A 57 5.09 -6.09 -3.64
CA LEU A 57 5.32 -4.67 -3.87
C LEU A 57 6.83 -4.41 -3.92
N CYS A 58 7.31 -3.76 -4.98
CA CYS A 58 8.71 -3.40 -5.11
C CYS A 58 8.89 -1.89 -5.24
N THR A 59 9.79 -1.30 -4.44
CA THR A 59 10.09 0.12 -4.51
C THR A 59 11.49 0.37 -5.06
N THR A 60 11.56 1.25 -6.06
CA THR A 60 12.79 1.74 -6.68
C THR A 60 13.04 3.21 -6.34
N LEU A 61 14.21 3.75 -6.71
CA LEU A 61 14.56 5.15 -6.48
C LEU A 61 14.21 6.06 -7.66
N THR A 62 14.19 5.53 -8.88
CA THR A 62 13.99 6.32 -10.09
C THR A 62 12.96 5.69 -11.02
N LYS A 63 12.34 6.53 -11.86
CA LYS A 63 11.39 6.09 -12.88
C LYS A 63 12.07 5.11 -13.86
N ARG A 64 13.26 5.46 -14.33
CA ARG A 64 14.03 4.61 -15.24
C ARG A 64 14.29 3.23 -14.66
N MET A 65 14.75 3.15 -13.41
CA MET A 65 14.99 1.86 -12.75
C MET A 65 13.69 1.04 -12.62
N ALA A 66 12.55 1.70 -12.36
CA ALA A 66 11.26 1.00 -12.30
C ALA A 66 10.85 0.46 -13.67
N GLU A 67 11.06 1.23 -14.74
CA GLU A 67 10.76 0.84 -16.11
C GLU A 67 11.66 -0.31 -16.57
N ASP A 68 12.99 -0.16 -16.43
CA ASP A 68 13.99 -1.18 -16.80
C ASP A 68 13.73 -2.51 -16.03
N LEU A 69 13.42 -2.42 -14.73
CA LEU A 69 13.11 -3.59 -13.92
C LEU A 69 11.78 -4.27 -14.33
N THR A 70 10.77 -3.48 -14.70
CA THR A 70 9.50 -4.00 -15.20
C THR A 70 9.68 -4.77 -16.50
N GLU A 71 10.42 -4.20 -17.45
CA GLU A 71 10.74 -4.83 -18.72
C GLU A 71 11.51 -6.14 -18.51
N TYR A 72 12.57 -6.10 -17.70
CA TYR A 72 13.35 -7.28 -17.38
C TYR A 72 12.52 -8.40 -16.73
N MET A 73 11.70 -8.07 -15.72
CA MET A 73 10.82 -9.05 -15.08
C MET A 73 9.81 -9.65 -16.07
N HIS A 74 9.27 -8.82 -16.97
CA HIS A 74 8.35 -9.28 -18.01
C HIS A 74 9.03 -10.28 -18.97
N GLU A 75 10.26 -10.00 -19.41
CA GLU A 75 11.07 -10.91 -20.23
C GLU A 75 11.35 -12.25 -19.51
N GLN A 76 11.48 -12.22 -18.17
CA GLN A 76 11.63 -13.41 -17.34
C GLN A 76 10.29 -14.14 -17.05
N GLY A 77 9.21 -13.75 -17.71
CA GLY A 77 7.89 -14.38 -17.60
C GLY A 77 7.13 -14.04 -16.32
N ILE A 78 7.53 -13.01 -15.59
CA ILE A 78 6.81 -12.52 -14.42
C ILE A 78 5.67 -11.59 -14.84
N ARG A 79 4.49 -11.79 -14.28
CA ARG A 79 3.36 -10.87 -14.47
C ARG A 79 3.56 -9.65 -13.59
N VAL A 80 4.02 -8.57 -14.18
CA VAL A 80 4.44 -7.34 -13.50
C VAL A 80 3.77 -6.12 -14.10
N ARG A 81 3.50 -5.11 -13.27
CA ARG A 81 3.11 -3.77 -13.70
C ARG A 81 3.94 -2.71 -12.97
N TYR A 82 4.14 -1.59 -13.66
CA TYR A 82 4.74 -0.39 -13.12
C TYR A 82 3.66 0.66 -12.83
N MET A 83 3.78 1.32 -11.68
CA MET A 83 2.91 2.43 -11.29
C MET A 83 3.74 3.71 -11.11
N HIS A 84 3.57 4.68 -12.02
CA HIS A 84 4.25 5.97 -11.95
C HIS A 84 3.39 7.03 -11.25
N SER A 85 4.00 8.20 -10.96
CA SER A 85 3.35 9.28 -10.20
C SER A 85 2.27 10.04 -10.98
N GLU A 86 2.29 9.93 -12.31
CA GLU A 86 1.41 10.67 -13.22
C GLU A 86 0.14 9.90 -13.61
N ILE A 87 -0.01 8.67 -13.10
CA ILE A 87 -1.20 7.85 -13.30
C ILE A 87 -2.40 8.54 -12.63
N ASP A 88 -3.50 8.64 -13.34
CA ASP A 88 -4.73 9.20 -12.79
C ASP A 88 -5.34 8.31 -11.69
N THR A 89 -6.32 8.86 -10.98
CA THR A 89 -6.90 8.16 -9.84
C THR A 89 -7.66 6.91 -10.26
N ILE A 90 -8.32 6.93 -11.40
CA ILE A 90 -9.14 5.79 -11.90
C ILE A 90 -8.21 4.66 -12.31
N GLU A 91 -7.21 4.94 -13.14
CA GLU A 91 -6.22 3.95 -13.58
C GLU A 91 -5.48 3.34 -12.38
N ARG A 92 -5.13 4.16 -11.38
CA ARG A 92 -4.52 3.67 -10.14
C ARG A 92 -5.40 2.65 -9.41
N ILE A 93 -6.70 2.90 -9.33
CA ILE A 93 -7.66 2.00 -8.69
C ILE A 93 -7.77 0.70 -9.47
N GLU A 94 -7.81 0.76 -10.79
CA GLU A 94 -7.83 -0.42 -11.65
C GLU A 94 -6.57 -1.28 -11.48
N ILE A 95 -5.38 -0.65 -11.47
CA ILE A 95 -4.11 -1.36 -11.22
C ILE A 95 -4.13 -2.08 -9.87
N LEU A 96 -4.60 -1.40 -8.82
CA LEU A 96 -4.66 -2.00 -7.48
C LEU A 96 -5.70 -3.13 -7.39
N ARG A 97 -6.83 -2.98 -8.04
CA ARG A 97 -7.85 -4.02 -8.16
C ARG A 97 -7.29 -5.24 -8.90
N ASP A 98 -6.64 -5.03 -10.04
CA ASP A 98 -6.05 -6.09 -10.86
C ASP A 98 -4.96 -6.84 -10.10
N LEU A 99 -4.10 -6.13 -9.34
CA LEU A 99 -3.12 -6.74 -8.45
C LEU A 99 -3.79 -7.64 -7.41
N ARG A 100 -4.82 -7.18 -6.74
CA ARG A 100 -5.56 -7.94 -5.72
C ARG A 100 -6.27 -9.15 -6.32
N LEU A 101 -6.87 -9.01 -7.50
CA LEU A 101 -7.50 -10.11 -8.25
C LEU A 101 -6.50 -11.11 -8.82
N GLY A 102 -5.20 -10.78 -8.85
CA GLY A 102 -4.16 -11.66 -9.37
C GLY A 102 -4.00 -11.64 -10.88
N ALA A 103 -4.45 -10.59 -11.54
CA ALA A 103 -4.16 -10.37 -12.95
C ALA A 103 -2.64 -10.25 -13.19
N PHE A 104 -1.92 -9.76 -12.19
CA PHE A 104 -0.45 -9.76 -12.15
C PHE A 104 0.04 -9.95 -10.70
N ASP A 105 1.33 -10.25 -10.51
CA ASP A 105 1.90 -10.67 -9.23
C ASP A 105 2.77 -9.60 -8.57
N VAL A 106 3.33 -8.69 -9.37
CA VAL A 106 4.30 -7.68 -8.91
C VAL A 106 3.87 -6.30 -9.31
N LEU A 107 3.85 -5.38 -8.35
CA LEU A 107 3.70 -3.96 -8.60
C LEU A 107 5.00 -3.24 -8.25
N ILE A 108 5.60 -2.60 -9.25
CA ILE A 108 6.81 -1.79 -9.09
C ILE A 108 6.42 -0.31 -9.06
N GLY A 109 7.07 0.48 -8.22
CA GLY A 109 6.88 1.93 -8.22
C GLY A 109 7.94 2.65 -7.40
N ILE A 110 8.07 3.95 -7.62
CA ILE A 110 9.04 4.80 -6.92
C ILE A 110 8.56 5.11 -5.52
N ASN A 111 7.31 5.52 -5.39
CA ASN A 111 6.68 5.90 -4.14
C ASN A 111 5.31 5.23 -4.02
N LEU A 112 5.32 4.00 -3.55
CA LEU A 112 4.10 3.24 -3.28
C LEU A 112 3.40 3.67 -1.99
N LEU A 113 3.84 4.78 -1.37
CA LEU A 113 3.38 5.23 -0.06
C LEU A 113 2.13 6.10 -0.12
N ARG A 114 1.69 6.52 -1.32
CA ARG A 114 0.50 7.36 -1.43
C ARG A 114 -0.70 6.67 -0.80
N GLU A 115 -1.54 7.45 -0.17
CA GLU A 115 -2.72 7.03 0.57
C GLU A 115 -3.59 6.04 -0.24
N GLY A 116 -4.24 5.12 0.44
CA GLY A 116 -5.20 4.19 -0.17
C GLY A 116 -4.65 2.82 -0.58
N LEU A 117 -3.36 2.52 -0.39
CA LEU A 117 -2.85 1.17 -0.62
C LEU A 117 -3.18 0.23 0.55
N ASP A 118 -4.26 -0.50 0.44
CA ASP A 118 -4.64 -1.57 1.36
C ASP A 118 -4.71 -2.88 0.59
N ILE A 119 -3.61 -3.65 0.61
CA ILE A 119 -3.43 -4.87 -0.15
C ILE A 119 -3.17 -6.02 0.83
N PRO A 120 -4.22 -6.66 1.35
CA PRO A 120 -4.07 -7.80 2.27
C PRO A 120 -3.33 -8.99 1.65
N GLU A 121 -3.35 -9.11 0.34
CA GLU A 121 -2.70 -10.15 -0.44
C GLU A 121 -1.17 -9.94 -0.57
N CYS A 122 -0.64 -8.82 -0.06
CA CYS A 122 0.81 -8.52 -0.11
C CYS A 122 1.59 -9.43 0.84
N GLY A 123 2.31 -10.40 0.28
CA GLY A 123 3.21 -11.30 1.02
C GLY A 123 4.65 -10.81 1.09
N LEU A 124 5.07 -9.98 0.13
CA LEU A 124 6.43 -9.46 0.07
C LEU A 124 6.45 -7.96 -0.26
N VAL A 125 7.23 -7.22 0.51
CA VAL A 125 7.66 -5.87 0.15
C VAL A 125 9.16 -5.89 -0.08
N ALA A 126 9.60 -5.51 -1.28
CA ALA A 126 11.01 -5.38 -1.63
C ALA A 126 11.41 -3.91 -1.74
N ILE A 127 12.48 -3.54 -1.08
CA ILE A 127 13.02 -2.18 -1.08
C ILE A 127 14.42 -2.23 -1.69
N LEU A 128 14.55 -1.85 -2.97
CA LEU A 128 15.84 -1.81 -3.65
C LEU A 128 16.64 -0.58 -3.22
N ASP A 129 17.97 -0.72 -3.19
CA ASP A 129 18.86 0.37 -2.79
C ASP A 129 18.42 1.07 -1.50
N ALA A 130 18.11 0.28 -0.47
CA ALA A 130 17.57 0.79 0.79
C ALA A 130 18.56 1.67 1.56
N ASP A 131 19.87 1.54 1.28
CA ASP A 131 20.96 2.31 1.89
C ASP A 131 21.28 3.64 1.16
N LYS A 132 20.58 3.95 0.08
CA LYS A 132 20.71 5.24 -0.60
C LYS A 132 19.88 6.29 0.12
N GLU A 133 20.51 7.02 1.01
CA GLU A 133 19.84 8.05 1.82
C GLU A 133 19.14 9.11 0.95
N GLY A 134 17.96 9.54 1.38
CA GLY A 134 17.14 10.53 0.72
C GLY A 134 15.68 10.45 1.16
N PHE A 135 14.85 11.32 0.61
CA PHE A 135 13.43 11.40 0.97
C PHE A 135 12.68 10.06 0.85
N LEU A 136 12.96 9.28 -0.20
CA LEU A 136 12.33 7.98 -0.44
C LEU A 136 12.85 6.87 0.48
N ARG A 137 13.92 7.08 1.18
CA ARG A 137 14.55 6.15 2.14
C ARG A 137 14.70 6.76 3.53
N SER A 138 13.95 7.84 3.82
CA SER A 138 13.81 8.37 5.16
C SER A 138 13.15 7.35 6.09
N GLU A 139 13.37 7.48 7.39
CA GLU A 139 12.74 6.63 8.41
C GLU A 139 11.23 6.50 8.21
N THR A 140 10.52 7.64 8.09
CA THR A 140 9.07 7.67 7.89
C THR A 140 8.65 6.92 6.62
N SER A 141 9.38 7.12 5.51
CA SER A 141 9.13 6.45 4.24
C SER A 141 9.32 4.94 4.36
N LEU A 142 10.40 4.49 5.01
CA LEU A 142 10.68 3.08 5.24
C LEU A 142 9.62 2.43 6.13
N VAL A 143 9.27 3.04 7.28
CA VAL A 143 8.21 2.52 8.18
C VAL A 143 6.87 2.37 7.46
N GLN A 144 6.49 3.34 6.63
CA GLN A 144 5.24 3.25 5.85
C GLN A 144 5.29 2.16 4.80
N THR A 145 6.42 1.99 4.10
CA THR A 145 6.61 0.94 3.09
C THR A 145 6.59 -0.45 3.73
N ILE A 146 7.33 -0.65 4.80
CA ILE A 146 7.35 -1.87 5.61
C ILE A 146 5.93 -2.25 6.05
N GLY A 147 5.17 -1.27 6.51
CA GLY A 147 3.80 -1.45 6.99
C GLY A 147 2.81 -1.98 5.94
N ARG A 148 3.15 -1.96 4.64
CA ARG A 148 2.31 -2.54 3.59
C ARG A 148 2.21 -4.07 3.68
N ALA A 149 3.26 -4.74 4.14
CA ALA A 149 3.22 -6.18 4.39
C ALA A 149 2.53 -6.58 5.71
N ALA A 150 2.14 -5.63 6.56
CA ALA A 150 1.58 -5.89 7.89
C ALA A 150 0.10 -6.33 7.90
N ARG A 151 -0.53 -6.52 6.74
CA ARG A 151 -1.92 -7.00 6.59
C ARG A 151 -2.00 -8.51 6.37
N ASN A 152 -0.86 -9.15 6.12
CA ASN A 152 -0.72 -10.56 5.89
C ASN A 152 0.08 -11.19 7.04
N VAL A 153 -0.36 -12.35 7.53
CA VAL A 153 0.35 -13.10 8.60
C VAL A 153 1.74 -13.52 8.13
N ASP A 154 1.86 -13.91 6.86
CA ASP A 154 3.11 -14.35 6.23
C ASP A 154 3.88 -13.19 5.57
N GLY A 155 3.41 -11.96 5.77
CA GLY A 155 4.01 -10.76 5.22
C GLY A 155 5.44 -10.55 5.69
N ARG A 156 6.35 -10.34 4.75
CA ARG A 156 7.78 -10.06 5.00
C ARG A 156 8.31 -8.94 4.15
N VAL A 157 9.46 -8.40 4.56
CA VAL A 157 10.13 -7.29 3.87
C VAL A 157 11.57 -7.68 3.61
N ILE A 158 12.05 -7.43 2.41
CA ILE A 158 13.46 -7.52 2.04
C ILE A 158 13.95 -6.11 1.73
N MET A 159 15.01 -5.69 2.42
CA MET A 159 15.75 -4.47 2.13
C MET A 159 17.08 -4.87 1.49
N TYR A 160 17.30 -4.42 0.27
CA TYR A 160 18.59 -4.59 -0.38
C TYR A 160 19.49 -3.41 -0.05
N ALA A 161 20.56 -3.70 0.69
CA ALA A 161 21.48 -2.70 1.23
C ALA A 161 22.84 -3.32 1.53
N ASP A 162 23.90 -2.61 1.18
CA ASP A 162 25.28 -3.01 1.54
C ASP A 162 25.68 -2.49 2.91
N ARG A 163 24.98 -1.47 3.41
CA ARG A 163 25.19 -0.90 4.74
C ARG A 163 23.87 -0.51 5.39
N ILE A 164 23.81 -0.57 6.70
CA ILE A 164 22.66 -0.07 7.47
C ILE A 164 22.86 1.42 7.69
N THR A 165 21.92 2.23 7.19
CA THR A 165 21.90 3.68 7.43
C THR A 165 21.13 4.00 8.70
N GLY A 166 21.31 5.22 9.23
CA GLY A 166 20.59 5.67 10.42
C GLY A 166 19.06 5.64 10.25
N SER A 167 18.56 5.93 9.03
CA SER A 167 17.12 5.83 8.71
C SER A 167 16.63 4.37 8.72
N MET A 168 17.43 3.44 8.20
CA MET A 168 17.12 2.01 8.25
C MET A 168 17.11 1.49 9.69
N GLU A 169 18.13 1.83 10.47
CA GLU A 169 18.25 1.41 11.87
C GLU A 169 17.02 1.81 12.68
N ARG A 170 16.59 3.08 12.56
CA ARG A 170 15.39 3.58 13.25
C ARG A 170 14.11 2.91 12.76
N ALA A 171 13.97 2.73 11.46
CA ALA A 171 12.77 2.08 10.88
C ALA A 171 12.68 0.60 11.29
N ILE A 172 13.78 -0.12 11.28
CA ILE A 172 13.87 -1.52 11.72
C ILE A 172 13.58 -1.61 13.23
N GLY A 173 14.22 -0.75 14.03
CA GLY A 173 14.01 -0.72 15.48
C GLY A 173 12.56 -0.45 15.86
N GLU A 174 11.91 0.52 15.19
CA GLU A 174 10.51 0.83 15.43
C GLU A 174 9.58 -0.34 15.02
N THR A 175 9.85 -0.98 13.90
CA THR A 175 9.08 -2.14 13.44
C THR A 175 9.22 -3.31 14.42
N GLN A 176 10.44 -3.58 14.90
CA GLN A 176 10.70 -4.62 15.90
C GLN A 176 10.04 -4.31 17.23
N ARG A 177 10.09 -3.05 17.69
CA ARG A 177 9.40 -2.59 18.91
C ARG A 177 7.90 -2.86 18.84
N ARG A 178 7.26 -2.45 17.74
CA ARG A 178 5.82 -2.68 17.51
C ARG A 178 5.49 -4.16 17.46
N ARG A 179 6.29 -4.94 16.74
CA ARG A 179 6.13 -6.39 16.62
C ARG A 179 6.22 -7.08 17.99
N ALA A 180 7.21 -6.74 18.81
CA ALA A 180 7.39 -7.32 20.14
C ALA A 180 6.20 -6.97 21.06
N LYS A 181 5.73 -5.71 21.03
CA LYS A 181 4.59 -5.25 21.84
C LYS A 181 3.29 -5.97 21.46
N GLN A 182 3.03 -6.12 20.15
CA GLN A 182 1.86 -6.85 19.66
C GLN A 182 1.95 -8.33 20.02
N ASN A 183 3.12 -8.96 19.85
CA ASN A 183 3.30 -10.38 20.15
C ASN A 183 3.10 -10.67 21.65
N ALA A 184 3.63 -9.84 22.53
CA ALA A 184 3.40 -9.95 23.98
C ALA A 184 1.92 -9.83 24.33
N TYR A 185 1.22 -8.92 23.68
CA TYR A 185 -0.23 -8.76 23.85
C TYR A 185 -1.00 -9.99 23.37
N ASN A 186 -0.66 -10.51 22.18
CA ASN A 186 -1.29 -11.71 21.62
C ASN A 186 -1.15 -12.90 22.56
N ILE A 187 0.06 -13.15 23.08
CA ILE A 187 0.33 -14.23 24.03
C ILE A 187 -0.50 -14.07 25.30
N LYS A 188 -0.54 -12.84 25.85
CA LYS A 188 -1.30 -12.54 27.09
C LYS A 188 -2.80 -12.76 26.92
N HIS A 189 -3.34 -12.53 25.73
CA HIS A 189 -4.78 -12.57 25.46
C HIS A 189 -5.23 -13.77 24.61
N ASP A 190 -4.32 -14.74 24.37
CA ASP A 190 -4.56 -15.92 23.53
C ASP A 190 -5.10 -15.58 22.13
N ILE A 191 -4.53 -14.55 21.51
CA ILE A 191 -4.94 -14.08 20.19
C ILE A 191 -4.06 -14.73 19.13
N THR A 192 -4.67 -15.48 18.21
CA THR A 192 -4.00 -16.00 17.02
C THR A 192 -4.13 -14.98 15.89
N PRO A 193 -3.00 -14.48 15.33
CA PRO A 193 -3.04 -13.55 14.19
C PRO A 193 -3.74 -14.14 12.98
N THR A 194 -4.59 -13.36 12.33
CA THR A 194 -5.28 -13.76 11.11
C THR A 194 -5.11 -12.72 10.02
N THR A 195 -4.84 -13.17 8.78
CA THR A 195 -4.76 -12.28 7.61
C THR A 195 -6.09 -11.55 7.40
N VAL A 196 -6.03 -10.25 7.16
CA VAL A 196 -7.22 -9.45 6.84
C VAL A 196 -7.77 -9.90 5.49
N LYS A 197 -9.02 -10.33 5.46
CA LYS A 197 -9.76 -10.60 4.21
C LYS A 197 -10.67 -9.42 3.93
N LYS A 198 -10.49 -8.78 2.77
CA LYS A 198 -11.32 -7.66 2.33
C LYS A 198 -11.84 -7.93 0.93
N ASN A 199 -13.14 -7.78 0.73
CA ASN A 199 -13.73 -7.98 -0.59
C ASN A 199 -13.23 -6.91 -1.55
N VAL A 200 -12.85 -7.31 -2.78
CA VAL A 200 -12.35 -6.38 -3.82
C VAL A 200 -13.48 -5.48 -4.33
N GLU A 201 -14.71 -5.94 -4.32
CA GLU A 201 -15.90 -5.17 -4.73
C GLU A 201 -16.15 -3.95 -3.85
N ASP A 202 -15.79 -4.00 -2.55
CA ASP A 202 -15.98 -2.88 -1.61
C ASP A 202 -15.17 -1.62 -2.00
N ILE A 203 -14.06 -1.78 -2.73
CA ILE A 203 -13.22 -0.65 -3.16
C ILE A 203 -13.95 0.15 -4.24
N LEU A 204 -14.57 -0.53 -5.19
CA LEU A 204 -15.34 0.11 -6.26
C LEU A 204 -16.65 0.68 -5.74
N ALA A 205 -17.36 -0.06 -4.88
CA ALA A 205 -18.60 0.41 -4.29
C ALA A 205 -18.42 1.68 -3.43
N GLY A 206 -17.26 1.83 -2.76
CA GLY A 206 -16.91 3.05 -2.02
C GLY A 206 -16.68 4.27 -2.91
N LEU A 207 -16.19 4.06 -4.14
CA LEU A 207 -15.94 5.14 -5.10
C LEU A 207 -17.21 5.56 -5.84
N TYR A 208 -18.01 4.60 -6.27
CA TYR A 208 -19.31 4.88 -6.90
C TYR A 208 -20.32 5.48 -5.92
N LYS A 209 -20.20 5.20 -4.60
CA LYS A 209 -21.04 5.87 -3.58
C LYS A 209 -20.64 7.32 -3.33
N GLY A 210 -19.38 7.71 -3.58
CA GLY A 210 -18.93 9.11 -3.52
C GLY A 210 -19.51 9.98 -4.66
N ASP A 211 -19.66 9.40 -5.85
CA ASP A 211 -20.25 10.12 -7.00
C ASP A 211 -21.78 10.12 -6.98
N THR A 212 -22.42 9.20 -6.26
CA THR A 212 -23.89 9.19 -6.15
C THR A 212 -24.45 10.16 -5.12
N ASP A 213 -23.64 10.90 -4.39
CA ASP A 213 -24.14 11.99 -3.55
C ASP A 213 -24.53 13.25 -4.37
N GLN A 214 -24.16 13.29 -5.66
CA GLN A 214 -24.76 14.27 -6.59
C GLN A 214 -26.18 13.89 -7.03
N SER A 215 -26.63 12.65 -6.86
CA SER A 215 -27.99 12.22 -7.18
C SER A 215 -29.03 12.53 -6.08
N ARG A 216 -28.63 13.15 -4.96
CA ARG A 216 -29.56 13.65 -3.96
C ARG A 216 -30.25 14.96 -4.32
N VAL A 217 -29.91 15.55 -5.46
CA VAL A 217 -30.63 16.73 -6.01
C VAL A 217 -31.85 16.33 -6.84
N THR A 218 -32.03 15.05 -7.14
CA THR A 218 -33.24 14.54 -7.81
C THR A 218 -34.19 13.84 -6.84
N ALA A 219 -34.23 14.27 -5.59
CA ALA A 219 -35.28 13.86 -4.68
C ALA A 219 -36.54 14.69 -4.92
N THR A 220 -37.64 13.97 -5.13
CA THR A 220 -38.99 14.42 -5.18
C THR A 220 -39.47 15.10 -6.47
N ILE A 221 -39.50 14.33 -7.56
CA ILE A 221 -40.56 14.54 -8.56
C ILE A 221 -41.55 13.38 -8.35
N ASP A 222 -42.39 13.49 -7.35
CA ASP A 222 -43.55 12.61 -7.10
C ASP A 222 -44.78 13.06 -7.91
N ALA A 223 -44.60 13.78 -9.01
CA ALA A 223 -45.69 14.15 -9.92
C ALA A 223 -45.32 13.81 -11.37
N PRO A 224 -46.21 13.22 -12.14
CA PRO A 224 -45.96 12.98 -13.56
C PRO A 224 -45.66 14.31 -14.28
N LEU A 225 -44.52 14.36 -14.96
CA LEU A 225 -44.11 15.55 -15.76
C LEU A 225 -45.13 15.84 -16.84
N SER A 226 -45.93 16.85 -16.64
CA SER A 226 -46.82 17.41 -17.69
C SER A 226 -46.07 18.50 -18.44
N GLY A 227 -46.45 18.77 -19.69
CA GLY A 227 -45.70 19.58 -20.65
C GLY A 227 -45.24 20.97 -20.19
N SER A 228 -45.84 21.58 -19.15
CA SER A 228 -45.39 22.85 -18.56
C SER A 228 -44.20 22.74 -17.63
N ASN A 229 -44.06 21.58 -16.92
CA ASN A 229 -42.95 21.35 -16.00
C ASN A 229 -41.70 20.85 -16.72
N LEU A 230 -41.84 20.19 -17.85
CA LEU A 230 -40.74 19.73 -18.68
C LEU A 230 -39.91 20.89 -19.25
N ASN A 231 -40.57 21.95 -19.69
CA ASN A 231 -39.88 23.12 -20.23
C ASN A 231 -39.07 23.88 -19.18
N ALA A 232 -39.57 23.99 -17.94
CA ALA A 232 -38.84 24.62 -16.84
C ALA A 232 -37.57 23.81 -16.42
N VAL A 233 -37.64 22.49 -16.48
CA VAL A 233 -36.49 21.63 -16.22
C VAL A 233 -35.44 21.70 -17.33
N LEU A 234 -35.88 21.79 -18.59
CA LEU A 234 -35.00 21.95 -19.75
C LEU A 234 -34.34 23.33 -19.84
N GLU A 235 -34.99 24.39 -19.37
CA GLU A 235 -34.37 25.73 -19.25
C GLU A 235 -33.33 25.79 -18.13
N GLY A 236 -33.56 25.12 -16.99
CA GLY A 236 -32.60 25.03 -15.90
C GLY A 236 -31.33 24.21 -16.20
N LEU A 237 -31.35 23.36 -17.24
CA LEU A 237 -30.18 22.60 -17.70
C LEU A 237 -29.37 23.33 -18.80
N ARG A 238 -29.80 24.52 -19.26
CA ARG A 238 -29.12 25.31 -20.28
C ARG A 238 -28.35 26.51 -19.73
N THR A 239 -28.38 26.74 -18.43
CA THR A 239 -27.57 27.71 -17.70
C THR A 239 -26.45 27.00 -16.95
#